data_86dec1f80155792b0c58dc7ecc034f2d
#
_entry.id   86dec1f80155792b0c58dc7ecc034f2d
#
_cell.length_a   1.000
_cell.length_b   1.000
_cell.length_c   1.000
_cell.angle_alpha   90.00
_cell.angle_beta   90.00
_cell.angle_gamma   90.00
#
_symmetry.space_group_name_H-M   'P 1'
#
loop_
_entity.id
_entity.type
_entity.pdbx_description
1 polymer ?
#
loop_
_entity_poly.entity_id
_entity_poly.type
_entity_poly.pdbx_seq_one_letter_code
_entity_poly.pdbx_strand_id
1 'polypeptide(L)'
;MNSPEKLELLNQLLKHAKCAPFYQNRLPKNPLSSWDELKSIPLTTKEDLRRESPFGLIAVPRLELYQYHESFGTTGVPVSVWLTRDDYLAHAWEIGQWGVDFRSNDVVMVRFPYSISAAAHMVQSAAQWKQSCVIAAGARSSVSPASRIVTMLQKLEVTVLTCLPLQVLLIAEAAEMLGFKPSRDFPHLRVIGTAGEPLSISRRRMLEEIWGVPILDHYGMTEIGAAIMDCCYGQPHPLEDYFVFELLKDDFQTNAEEGEIGNLVVTPLYRLGTPMIRFVTGDRARYMNQQCRCGKNHILQIRGRKEHTITVGDRIFDIWDLEEIISHLPCRRFWAVGPLEQGLHFVVEQEKEDSGITQQLVEELKSRYSMDLKFEVLPKGTLYDRSDLLNVANVGKPEYIYTAQEMAEKAYAKSTKI
;
A
#
# COMPACT_ATOMS: atom_id res chain seq x y z
N MET A 1 -4.43 -20.12 8.62
CA MET A 1 -5.36 -21.28 8.56
C MET A 1 -6.25 -21.29 9.79
N ASN A 2 -7.40 -21.92 9.68
CA ASN A 2 -8.46 -21.90 10.69
C ASN A 2 -8.22 -22.97 11.78
N SER A 3 -7.28 -22.72 12.72
CA SER A 3 -7.05 -23.64 13.83
C SER A 3 -8.04 -23.42 14.98
N PRO A 4 -8.23 -24.41 15.89
CA PRO A 4 -9.04 -24.24 17.09
C PRO A 4 -8.53 -23.12 17.99
N GLU A 5 -7.20 -22.99 18.16
CA GLU A 5 -6.57 -21.96 18.98
C GLU A 5 -6.86 -20.54 18.43
N LYS A 6 -6.82 -20.41 17.11
CA LYS A 6 -7.14 -19.13 16.46
C LYS A 6 -8.63 -18.78 16.57
N LEU A 7 -9.53 -19.79 16.56
CA LEU A 7 -10.96 -19.58 16.83
C LEU A 7 -11.19 -19.12 18.27
N GLU A 8 -10.45 -19.63 19.22
CA GLU A 8 -10.50 -19.19 20.63
C GLU A 8 -10.06 -17.73 20.75
N LEU A 9 -8.95 -17.33 20.10
CA LEU A 9 -8.51 -15.93 20.06
C LEU A 9 -9.58 -15.02 19.45
N LEU A 10 -10.22 -15.44 18.35
CA LEU A 10 -11.33 -14.71 17.75
C LEU A 10 -12.49 -14.55 18.74
N ASN A 11 -12.88 -15.62 19.45
CA ASN A 11 -13.94 -15.56 20.45
C ASN A 11 -13.61 -14.61 21.62
N GLN A 12 -12.36 -14.58 22.06
CA GLN A 12 -11.88 -13.62 23.07
C GLN A 12 -12.01 -12.18 22.54
N LEU A 13 -11.58 -11.92 21.30
CA LEU A 13 -11.74 -10.62 20.65
C LEU A 13 -13.23 -10.22 20.52
N LEU A 14 -14.11 -11.13 20.08
CA LEU A 14 -15.55 -10.86 19.97
C LEU A 14 -16.18 -10.52 21.32
N LYS A 15 -15.77 -11.22 22.39
CA LYS A 15 -16.21 -10.90 23.76
C LYS A 15 -15.75 -9.51 24.18
N HIS A 16 -14.48 -9.18 23.92
CA HIS A 16 -13.90 -7.86 24.23
C HIS A 16 -14.57 -6.73 23.43
N ALA A 17 -14.75 -6.93 22.13
CA ALA A 17 -15.33 -5.94 21.22
C ALA A 17 -16.76 -5.50 21.64
N LYS A 18 -17.52 -6.33 22.35
CA LYS A 18 -18.84 -5.94 22.91
C LYS A 18 -18.77 -4.79 23.90
N CYS A 19 -17.60 -4.44 24.44
CA CYS A 19 -17.42 -3.24 25.26
C CYS A 19 -17.57 -1.95 24.44
N ALA A 20 -17.34 -2.00 23.13
CA ALA A 20 -17.58 -0.86 22.24
C ALA A 20 -19.08 -0.70 21.93
N PRO A 21 -19.64 0.52 22.03
CA PRO A 21 -21.05 0.76 21.74
C PRO A 21 -21.54 0.19 20.41
N PHE A 22 -20.73 0.33 19.36
CA PHE A 22 -21.04 -0.17 18.02
C PHE A 22 -21.27 -1.67 17.96
N TYR A 23 -20.52 -2.47 18.75
CA TYR A 23 -20.57 -3.93 18.68
C TYR A 23 -21.53 -4.59 19.67
N GLN A 24 -22.11 -3.86 20.63
CA GLN A 24 -22.94 -4.41 21.69
C GLN A 24 -24.07 -5.31 21.20
N ASN A 25 -24.75 -4.90 20.11
CA ASN A 25 -25.88 -5.62 19.54
C ASN A 25 -25.60 -6.25 18.17
N ARG A 26 -24.36 -6.17 17.67
CA ARG A 26 -23.96 -6.68 16.37
C ARG A 26 -23.30 -8.06 16.44
N LEU A 27 -22.74 -8.42 17.59
CA LEU A 27 -21.99 -9.65 17.78
C LEU A 27 -22.86 -10.75 18.42
N PRO A 28 -22.59 -12.04 18.11
CA PRO A 28 -23.34 -13.16 18.63
C PRO A 28 -23.25 -13.23 20.16
N LYS A 29 -24.35 -13.66 20.82
CA LYS A 29 -24.38 -13.78 22.29
C LYS A 29 -23.41 -14.85 22.80
N ASN A 30 -23.35 -15.98 22.09
CA ASN A 30 -22.50 -17.12 22.43
C ASN A 30 -21.19 -17.08 21.61
N PRO A 31 -20.11 -17.68 22.10
CA PRO A 31 -18.92 -17.91 21.32
C PRO A 31 -19.22 -18.70 20.04
N LEU A 32 -18.47 -18.46 18.97
CA LEU A 32 -18.54 -19.24 17.74
C LEU A 32 -18.04 -20.67 18.02
N SER A 33 -18.77 -21.66 17.55
CA SER A 33 -18.40 -23.08 17.65
C SER A 33 -17.56 -23.56 16.45
N SER A 34 -17.66 -22.83 15.33
CA SER A 34 -16.92 -23.13 14.10
C SER A 34 -16.62 -21.86 13.30
N TRP A 35 -15.69 -21.96 12.36
CA TRP A 35 -15.35 -20.90 11.43
C TRP A 35 -16.49 -20.53 10.48
N ASP A 36 -17.39 -21.45 10.17
CA ASP A 36 -18.54 -21.22 9.31
C ASP A 36 -19.52 -20.20 9.90
N GLU A 37 -19.58 -20.15 11.24
CA GLU A 37 -20.42 -19.18 11.95
C GLU A 37 -19.91 -17.74 11.84
N LEU A 38 -18.64 -17.52 11.49
CA LEU A 38 -18.07 -16.19 11.30
C LEU A 38 -18.89 -15.39 10.27
N LYS A 39 -19.40 -16.05 9.23
CA LYS A 39 -20.22 -15.42 8.18
C LYS A 39 -21.52 -14.84 8.70
N SER A 40 -22.01 -15.27 9.85
CA SER A 40 -23.22 -14.73 10.48
C SER A 40 -22.99 -13.35 11.11
N ILE A 41 -21.74 -12.97 11.37
CA ILE A 41 -21.40 -11.66 11.91
C ILE A 41 -21.46 -10.62 10.78
N PRO A 42 -22.21 -9.51 10.95
CA PRO A 42 -22.26 -8.44 9.95
C PRO A 42 -20.88 -7.86 9.66
N LEU A 43 -20.65 -7.51 8.40
CA LEU A 43 -19.44 -6.81 7.99
C LEU A 43 -19.39 -5.41 8.63
N THR A 44 -18.18 -4.97 8.96
CA THR A 44 -17.89 -3.58 9.38
C THR A 44 -17.37 -2.81 8.18
N THR A 45 -17.99 -1.69 7.85
CA THR A 45 -17.65 -0.87 6.69
C THR A 45 -16.97 0.44 7.07
N LYS A 46 -16.31 1.10 6.13
CA LYS A 46 -15.77 2.46 6.35
C LYS A 46 -16.85 3.47 6.71
N GLU A 47 -18.07 3.28 6.18
CA GLU A 47 -19.20 4.13 6.52
C GLU A 47 -19.62 3.96 7.99
N ASP A 48 -19.64 2.72 8.47
CA ASP A 48 -19.84 2.45 9.91
C ASP A 48 -18.80 3.18 10.75
N LEU A 49 -17.51 3.09 10.37
CA LEU A 49 -16.43 3.75 11.11
C LEU A 49 -16.58 5.28 11.14
N ARG A 50 -16.97 5.89 10.01
CA ARG A 50 -17.20 7.33 9.94
C ARG A 50 -18.35 7.77 10.84
N ARG A 51 -19.45 7.04 10.82
CA ARG A 51 -20.63 7.32 11.64
C ARG A 51 -20.32 7.21 13.12
N GLU A 52 -19.53 6.21 13.50
CA GLU A 52 -19.19 5.93 14.90
C GLU A 52 -17.99 6.73 15.43
N SER A 53 -17.22 7.37 14.54
CA SER A 53 -16.10 8.22 14.94
C SER A 53 -16.58 9.42 15.77
N PRO A 54 -15.81 9.85 16.79
CA PRO A 54 -14.49 9.33 17.14
C PRO A 54 -14.50 8.24 18.24
N PHE A 55 -15.61 7.92 18.89
CA PHE A 55 -15.61 7.12 20.13
C PHE A 55 -16.46 5.85 20.10
N GLY A 56 -17.34 5.66 19.12
CA GLY A 56 -18.30 4.55 19.06
C GLY A 56 -17.68 3.17 18.98
N LEU A 57 -16.42 3.08 18.53
CA LEU A 57 -15.68 1.82 18.37
C LEU A 57 -14.69 1.53 19.50
N ILE A 58 -14.58 2.43 20.51
CA ILE A 58 -13.64 2.20 21.62
C ILE A 58 -14.17 1.10 22.54
N ALA A 59 -13.35 0.07 22.73
CA ALA A 59 -13.67 -1.09 23.57
C ALA A 59 -12.93 -1.11 24.92
N VAL A 60 -12.17 -0.08 25.25
CA VAL A 60 -11.41 0.06 26.50
C VAL A 60 -11.74 1.36 27.22
N PRO A 61 -11.49 1.47 28.54
CA PRO A 61 -11.56 2.73 29.27
C PRO A 61 -10.61 3.79 28.64
N ARG A 62 -11.00 5.06 28.66
CA ARG A 62 -10.17 6.14 28.08
C ARG A 62 -8.76 6.25 28.68
N LEU A 63 -8.57 5.83 29.91
CA LEU A 63 -7.27 5.82 30.59
C LEU A 63 -6.28 4.81 29.98
N GLU A 64 -6.77 3.82 29.23
CA GLU A 64 -5.96 2.82 28.54
C GLU A 64 -5.58 3.24 27.09
N LEU A 65 -6.15 4.36 26.61
CA LEU A 65 -5.83 4.88 25.30
C LEU A 65 -4.43 5.50 25.30
N TYR A 66 -3.61 5.04 24.38
CA TYR A 66 -2.19 5.39 24.31
C TYR A 66 -1.85 6.29 23.13
N GLN A 67 -2.44 6.03 21.94
CA GLN A 67 -2.18 6.80 20.73
C GLN A 67 -3.42 6.90 19.86
N TYR A 68 -3.56 8.03 19.16
CA TYR A 68 -4.63 8.34 18.24
C TYR A 68 -4.09 8.48 16.81
N HIS A 69 -4.82 7.92 15.85
CA HIS A 69 -4.56 8.07 14.42
C HIS A 69 -5.86 8.32 13.65
N GLU A 70 -5.70 8.93 12.48
CA GLU A 70 -6.78 9.08 11.50
C GLU A 70 -6.38 8.48 10.15
N SER A 71 -7.34 7.87 9.46
CA SER A 71 -7.15 7.52 8.06
C SER A 71 -7.41 8.75 7.19
N PHE A 72 -6.50 9.00 6.23
CA PHE A 72 -6.71 10.02 5.21
C PHE A 72 -7.71 9.49 4.16
N GLY A 73 -9.01 9.74 4.37
CA GLY A 73 -10.04 9.37 3.41
C GLY A 73 -10.09 10.34 2.24
N THR A 74 -10.21 9.82 1.02
CA THR A 74 -10.49 10.60 -0.20
C THR A 74 -11.87 11.27 -0.18
N THR A 75 -12.75 10.91 0.75
CA THR A 75 -14.15 11.36 0.87
C THR A 75 -14.40 12.41 1.96
N GLY A 76 -13.36 12.99 2.54
CA GLY A 76 -13.44 14.19 3.38
C GLY A 76 -13.65 13.95 4.90
N VAL A 77 -14.28 12.85 5.34
CA VAL A 77 -14.43 12.55 6.78
C VAL A 77 -13.43 11.47 7.19
N PRO A 78 -12.44 11.79 8.05
CA PRO A 78 -11.47 10.80 8.49
C PRO A 78 -12.10 9.78 9.43
N VAL A 79 -11.49 8.58 9.46
CA VAL A 79 -11.84 7.54 10.43
C VAL A 79 -10.87 7.59 11.60
N SER A 80 -11.42 7.60 12.79
CA SER A 80 -10.66 7.63 14.05
C SER A 80 -10.27 6.25 14.50
N VAL A 81 -8.99 6.06 14.82
CA VAL A 81 -8.44 4.82 15.38
C VAL A 81 -7.69 5.13 16.66
N TRP A 82 -8.10 4.50 17.74
CA TRP A 82 -7.49 4.61 19.05
C TRP A 82 -6.74 3.33 19.37
N LEU A 83 -5.51 3.44 19.76
CA LEU A 83 -4.65 2.33 20.15
C LEU A 83 -4.44 2.30 21.66
N THR A 84 -4.42 1.11 22.22
CA THR A 84 -3.82 0.87 23.54
C THR A 84 -2.30 0.78 23.40
N ARG A 85 -1.58 0.70 24.53
CA ARG A 85 -0.15 0.43 24.51
C ARG A 85 0.17 -0.91 23.87
N ASP A 86 -0.64 -1.92 24.13
CA ASP A 86 -0.42 -3.27 23.58
C ASP A 86 -0.69 -3.30 22.07
N ASP A 87 -1.72 -2.59 21.59
CA ASP A 87 -1.94 -2.40 20.15
C ASP A 87 -0.72 -1.75 19.47
N TYR A 88 -0.14 -0.73 20.10
CA TYR A 88 1.05 -0.05 19.57
C TYR A 88 2.27 -0.98 19.52
N LEU A 89 2.47 -1.80 20.54
CA LEU A 89 3.56 -2.79 20.57
C LEU A 89 3.32 -3.91 19.55
N ALA A 90 2.07 -4.34 19.37
CA ALA A 90 1.70 -5.31 18.35
C ALA A 90 2.04 -4.81 16.93
N HIS A 91 1.83 -3.52 16.63
CA HIS A 91 2.25 -2.92 15.36
C HIS A 91 3.76 -3.02 15.12
N ALA A 92 4.58 -2.74 16.15
CA ALA A 92 6.03 -2.86 16.04
C ALA A 92 6.44 -4.30 15.74
N TRP A 93 5.75 -5.26 16.37
CA TRP A 93 6.00 -6.68 16.15
C TRP A 93 5.58 -7.12 14.73
N GLU A 94 4.39 -6.70 14.25
CA GLU A 94 3.91 -6.96 12.88
C GLU A 94 4.93 -6.50 11.84
N ILE A 95 5.36 -5.23 11.93
CA ILE A 95 6.40 -4.68 11.05
C ILE A 95 7.74 -5.39 11.24
N GLY A 96 8.03 -5.90 12.43
CA GLY A 96 9.23 -6.70 12.69
C GLY A 96 9.30 -8.03 11.91
N GLN A 97 8.18 -8.50 11.33
CA GLN A 97 8.08 -9.68 10.46
C GLN A 97 8.39 -9.34 8.98
N TRP A 98 8.55 -8.09 8.65
CA TRP A 98 8.82 -7.64 7.28
C TRP A 98 10.20 -8.09 6.79
N GLY A 99 10.28 -8.52 5.54
CA GLY A 99 11.52 -9.01 4.93
C GLY A 99 12.66 -7.98 4.83
N VAL A 100 12.38 -6.71 5.15
CA VAL A 100 13.42 -5.66 5.32
C VAL A 100 14.44 -6.06 6.38
N ASP A 101 14.03 -6.85 7.40
CA ASP A 101 14.88 -7.39 8.46
C ASP A 101 15.77 -6.31 9.09
N PHE A 102 15.15 -5.42 9.87
CA PHE A 102 15.87 -4.37 10.60
C PHE A 102 16.93 -4.94 11.54
N ARG A 103 18.11 -4.34 11.56
CA ARG A 103 19.30 -4.80 12.30
C ARG A 103 19.83 -3.70 13.20
N SER A 104 20.51 -4.07 14.26
CA SER A 104 21.07 -3.11 15.22
C SER A 104 22.13 -2.17 14.64
N ASN A 105 22.74 -2.54 13.52
CA ASN A 105 23.68 -1.69 12.78
C ASN A 105 23.04 -0.89 11.64
N ASP A 106 21.72 -0.93 11.51
CA ASP A 106 21.02 -0.16 10.48
C ASP A 106 20.86 1.31 10.88
N VAL A 107 20.95 2.17 9.87
CA VAL A 107 20.49 3.55 9.89
C VAL A 107 19.23 3.60 9.02
N VAL A 108 18.07 3.65 9.66
CA VAL A 108 16.74 3.55 9.02
C VAL A 108 16.16 4.94 8.81
N MET A 109 15.98 5.36 7.57
CA MET A 109 15.28 6.60 7.25
C MET A 109 13.80 6.33 7.06
N VAL A 110 12.96 6.87 7.96
CA VAL A 110 11.51 6.76 7.89
C VAL A 110 10.93 8.00 7.22
N ARG A 111 10.40 7.83 6.01
CA ARG A 111 9.80 8.88 5.20
C ARG A 111 8.30 8.69 4.95
N PHE A 112 7.60 8.00 5.81
CA PHE A 112 6.14 8.06 5.88
C PHE A 112 5.69 9.32 6.63
N PRO A 113 4.44 9.81 6.43
CA PRO A 113 3.91 10.91 7.22
C PRO A 113 3.84 10.55 8.71
N TYR A 114 4.32 11.43 9.59
CA TYR A 114 4.20 11.28 11.04
C TYR A 114 2.91 11.89 11.60
N SER A 115 2.39 12.94 10.93
CA SER A 115 1.19 13.64 11.39
C SER A 115 -0.05 12.77 11.27
N ILE A 116 -0.66 12.43 12.39
CA ILE A 116 -1.93 11.68 12.52
C ILE A 116 -1.90 10.26 11.92
N SER A 117 -1.01 9.98 10.95
CA SER A 117 -0.87 8.69 10.28
C SER A 117 -0.15 7.65 11.15
N ALA A 118 -0.56 6.38 11.10
CA ALA A 118 0.07 5.30 11.87
C ALA A 118 1.41 4.81 11.26
N ALA A 119 1.56 4.84 9.94
CA ALA A 119 2.62 4.13 9.22
C ALA A 119 4.05 4.49 9.68
N ALA A 120 4.35 5.79 9.84
CA ALA A 120 5.68 6.21 10.29
C ALA A 120 6.01 5.74 11.70
N HIS A 121 5.03 5.83 12.61
CA HIS A 121 5.17 5.40 14.00
C HIS A 121 5.39 3.89 14.12
N MET A 122 4.67 3.10 13.33
CA MET A 122 4.80 1.64 13.30
C MET A 122 6.21 1.23 12.84
N VAL A 123 6.68 1.78 11.72
CA VAL A 123 8.03 1.48 11.18
C VAL A 123 9.12 1.94 12.14
N GLN A 124 8.99 3.15 12.69
CA GLN A 124 9.94 3.65 13.70
C GLN A 124 10.03 2.73 14.91
N SER A 125 8.88 2.32 15.47
CA SER A 125 8.83 1.45 16.64
C SER A 125 9.49 0.10 16.37
N ALA A 126 9.23 -0.50 15.20
CA ALA A 126 9.84 -1.76 14.80
C ALA A 126 11.36 -1.65 14.64
N ALA A 127 11.84 -0.60 13.96
CA ALA A 127 13.27 -0.36 13.81
C ALA A 127 13.96 -0.13 15.17
N GLN A 128 13.36 0.67 16.05
CA GLN A 128 13.89 0.92 17.40
C GLN A 128 13.85 -0.35 18.28
N TRP A 129 12.82 -1.17 18.16
CA TRP A 129 12.76 -2.46 18.85
C TRP A 129 13.89 -3.40 18.43
N LYS A 130 14.30 -3.34 17.15
CA LYS A 130 15.49 -4.03 16.61
C LYS A 130 16.82 -3.29 16.89
N GLN A 131 16.79 -2.23 17.70
CA GLN A 131 17.94 -1.41 18.08
C GLN A 131 18.62 -0.67 16.91
N SER A 132 17.89 -0.44 15.81
CA SER A 132 18.38 0.36 14.69
C SER A 132 18.39 1.85 15.05
N CYS A 133 19.29 2.63 14.45
CA CYS A 133 19.24 4.09 14.47
C CYS A 133 18.14 4.59 13.54
N VAL A 134 17.28 5.50 14.00
CA VAL A 134 16.15 6.01 13.19
C VAL A 134 16.35 7.49 12.83
N ILE A 135 16.20 7.80 11.54
CA ILE A 135 16.09 9.16 11.01
C ILE A 135 14.62 9.41 10.66
N ALA A 136 13.93 10.21 11.48
CA ALA A 136 12.53 10.59 11.29
C ALA A 136 12.40 11.69 10.21
N ALA A 137 12.58 11.32 8.95
CA ALA A 137 12.62 12.26 7.83
C ALA A 137 11.24 12.74 7.35
N GLY A 138 10.18 12.07 7.72
CA GLY A 138 8.77 12.41 7.48
C GLY A 138 8.43 12.86 6.06
N ALA A 139 7.42 12.28 5.44
CA ALA A 139 6.85 12.83 4.22
C ALA A 139 5.94 14.03 4.54
N ARG A 140 5.65 14.85 3.54
CA ARG A 140 4.80 16.05 3.65
C ARG A 140 5.33 17.10 4.64
N SER A 141 6.65 17.22 4.75
CA SER A 141 7.33 18.21 5.59
C SER A 141 8.20 19.13 4.75
N SER A 142 8.01 20.44 4.89
CA SER A 142 8.82 21.45 4.18
C SER A 142 10.29 21.41 4.54
N VAL A 143 10.66 20.83 5.69
CA VAL A 143 12.06 20.71 6.11
C VAL A 143 12.79 19.53 5.48
N SER A 144 12.10 18.65 4.76
CA SER A 144 12.67 17.44 4.14
C SER A 144 12.23 17.26 2.67
N PRO A 145 12.54 18.21 1.77
CA PRO A 145 12.33 18.00 0.33
C PRO A 145 13.18 16.84 -0.19
N ALA A 146 12.88 16.32 -1.38
CA ALA A 146 13.58 15.16 -1.93
C ALA A 146 15.09 15.41 -2.08
N SER A 147 15.51 16.63 -2.43
CA SER A 147 16.93 17.02 -2.50
C SER A 147 17.66 16.85 -1.17
N ARG A 148 17.01 17.21 -0.06
CA ARG A 148 17.59 17.01 1.27
C ARG A 148 17.65 15.53 1.64
N ILE A 149 16.62 14.74 1.26
CA ILE A 149 16.64 13.28 1.46
C ILE A 149 17.84 12.65 0.76
N VAL A 150 18.09 12.99 -0.50
CA VAL A 150 19.26 12.52 -1.26
C VAL A 150 20.57 12.84 -0.51
N THR A 151 20.71 14.07 -0.04
CA THR A 151 21.90 14.49 0.74
C THR A 151 22.04 13.69 2.04
N MET A 152 20.94 13.43 2.74
CA MET A 152 20.95 12.66 3.99
C MET A 152 21.22 11.17 3.74
N LEU A 153 20.67 10.57 2.68
CA LEU A 153 20.95 9.19 2.29
C LEU A 153 22.46 8.94 2.17
N GLN A 154 23.17 9.89 1.52
CA GLN A 154 24.62 9.79 1.32
C GLN A 154 25.40 10.08 2.60
N LYS A 155 25.17 11.27 3.22
CA LYS A 155 26.01 11.77 4.31
C LYS A 155 25.83 11.02 5.63
N LEU A 156 24.66 10.43 5.86
CA LEU A 156 24.32 9.68 7.06
C LEU A 156 24.44 8.17 6.86
N GLU A 157 24.98 7.73 5.72
CA GLU A 157 25.22 6.31 5.42
C GLU A 157 23.98 5.45 5.66
N VAL A 158 22.82 5.95 5.17
CA VAL A 158 21.52 5.29 5.37
C VAL A 158 21.53 3.90 4.76
N THR A 159 21.18 2.88 5.56
CA THR A 159 21.16 1.49 5.13
C THR A 159 19.79 1.01 4.70
N VAL A 160 18.73 1.62 5.24
CA VAL A 160 17.32 1.30 4.95
C VAL A 160 16.54 2.60 4.72
N LEU A 161 15.91 2.72 3.57
CA LEU A 161 14.94 3.78 3.29
C LEU A 161 13.53 3.19 3.34
N THR A 162 12.59 3.85 4.04
CA THR A 162 11.18 3.43 4.03
C THR A 162 10.28 4.58 3.59
N CYS A 163 9.49 4.38 2.53
CA CYS A 163 8.61 5.39 1.96
C CYS A 163 7.52 4.80 1.05
N LEU A 164 6.68 5.65 0.47
CA LEU A 164 5.71 5.26 -0.57
C LEU A 164 6.42 4.85 -1.87
N PRO A 165 5.91 3.89 -2.67
CA PRO A 165 6.46 3.52 -3.97
C PRO A 165 6.73 4.69 -4.91
N LEU A 166 5.80 5.65 -5.01
CA LEU A 166 6.04 6.86 -5.80
C LEU A 166 7.24 7.65 -5.29
N GLN A 167 7.41 7.77 -3.98
CA GLN A 167 8.54 8.53 -3.42
C GLN A 167 9.89 7.87 -3.69
N VAL A 168 9.94 6.54 -3.80
CA VAL A 168 11.16 5.85 -4.26
C VAL A 168 11.60 6.38 -5.62
N LEU A 169 10.65 6.52 -6.56
CA LEU A 169 10.91 7.07 -7.88
C LEU A 169 11.30 8.56 -7.83
N LEU A 170 10.58 9.37 -7.07
CA LEU A 170 10.83 10.82 -6.98
C LEU A 170 12.19 11.15 -6.34
N ILE A 171 12.61 10.35 -5.33
CA ILE A 171 13.94 10.50 -4.72
C ILE A 171 15.03 10.11 -5.74
N ALA A 172 14.79 9.11 -6.59
CA ALA A 172 15.72 8.76 -7.66
C ALA A 172 15.84 9.90 -8.70
N GLU A 173 14.72 10.49 -9.15
CA GLU A 173 14.72 11.66 -10.04
C GLU A 173 15.50 12.83 -9.41
N ALA A 174 15.28 13.12 -8.11
CA ALA A 174 16.02 14.16 -7.40
C ALA A 174 17.52 13.84 -7.30
N ALA A 175 17.89 12.58 -7.09
CA ALA A 175 19.28 12.15 -7.08
C ALA A 175 19.94 12.37 -8.44
N GLU A 176 19.28 11.96 -9.53
CA GLU A 176 19.77 12.18 -10.90
C GLU A 176 19.92 13.67 -11.22
N MET A 177 18.98 14.54 -10.79
CA MET A 177 19.07 15.99 -10.95
C MET A 177 20.26 16.62 -10.19
N LEU A 178 20.64 16.01 -9.06
CA LEU A 178 21.80 16.41 -8.26
C LEU A 178 23.12 15.79 -8.74
N GLY A 179 23.10 15.04 -9.84
CA GLY A 179 24.28 14.40 -10.45
C GLY A 179 24.65 13.05 -9.84
N PHE A 180 23.81 12.46 -8.99
CA PHE A 180 24.02 11.12 -8.44
C PHE A 180 23.37 10.05 -9.32
N LYS A 181 23.99 8.88 -9.35
CA LYS A 181 23.39 7.67 -9.92
C LYS A 181 22.86 6.79 -8.79
N PRO A 182 21.51 6.59 -8.66
CA PRO A 182 20.93 5.86 -7.52
C PRO A 182 21.54 4.48 -7.27
N SER A 183 21.79 3.69 -8.32
CA SER A 183 22.36 2.34 -8.19
C SER A 183 23.85 2.28 -7.83
N ARG A 184 24.55 3.42 -7.73
CA ARG A 184 26.00 3.47 -7.49
C ARG A 184 26.41 4.33 -6.30
N ASP A 185 25.76 5.49 -6.14
CA ASP A 185 26.31 6.55 -5.29
C ASP A 185 25.75 6.51 -3.85
N PHE A 186 24.97 5.45 -3.52
CA PHE A 186 24.47 5.16 -2.17
C PHE A 186 24.89 3.76 -1.70
N PRO A 187 26.19 3.51 -1.51
CA PRO A 187 26.74 2.16 -1.29
C PRO A 187 26.32 1.51 0.03
N HIS A 188 25.84 2.30 1.00
CA HIS A 188 25.35 1.78 2.28
C HIS A 188 23.89 1.32 2.23
N LEU A 189 23.10 1.81 1.27
CA LEU A 189 21.69 1.42 1.11
C LEU A 189 21.59 -0.04 0.71
N ARG A 190 20.98 -0.89 1.56
CA ARG A 190 20.86 -2.32 1.33
C ARG A 190 19.47 -2.78 0.92
N VAL A 191 18.44 -1.99 1.26
CA VAL A 191 17.04 -2.32 0.97
C VAL A 191 16.17 -1.07 1.06
N ILE A 192 15.13 -1.02 0.25
CA ILE A 192 14.08 -0.01 0.36
C ILE A 192 12.78 -0.72 0.74
N GLY A 193 12.15 -0.23 1.82
CA GLY A 193 10.86 -0.69 2.27
C GLY A 193 9.74 0.22 1.77
N THR A 194 8.65 -0.35 1.22
CA THR A 194 7.51 0.43 0.73
C THR A 194 6.20 0.03 1.40
N ALA A 195 5.22 0.93 1.37
CA ALA A 195 3.85 0.67 1.79
C ALA A 195 2.90 1.77 1.31
N GLY A 196 1.59 1.53 1.44
CA GLY A 196 0.55 2.55 1.31
C GLY A 196 0.08 2.85 -0.11
N GLU A 197 0.70 2.26 -1.12
CA GLU A 197 0.29 2.24 -2.51
C GLU A 197 0.47 0.83 -3.08
N PRO A 198 -0.33 0.40 -4.07
CA PRO A 198 -0.08 -0.87 -4.74
C PRO A 198 1.31 -0.86 -5.39
N LEU A 199 2.03 -1.97 -5.23
CA LEU A 199 3.32 -2.19 -5.89
C LEU A 199 3.25 -3.47 -6.72
N SER A 200 3.07 -3.33 -8.04
CA SER A 200 3.10 -4.47 -8.95
C SER A 200 4.51 -5.03 -9.10
N ILE A 201 4.61 -6.27 -9.61
CA ILE A 201 5.91 -6.89 -9.91
C ILE A 201 6.68 -6.04 -10.93
N SER A 202 6.00 -5.51 -11.94
CA SER A 202 6.61 -4.72 -13.01
C SER A 202 7.17 -3.40 -12.48
N ARG A 203 6.40 -2.69 -11.64
CA ARG A 203 6.86 -1.46 -10.99
C ARG A 203 8.00 -1.72 -10.02
N ARG A 204 7.92 -2.78 -9.22
CA ARG A 204 9.00 -3.18 -8.31
C ARG A 204 10.30 -3.39 -9.08
N ARG A 205 10.29 -4.18 -10.15
CA ARG A 205 11.48 -4.44 -10.98
C ARG A 205 12.09 -3.15 -11.52
N MET A 206 11.26 -2.24 -12.03
CA MET A 206 11.73 -0.93 -12.49
C MET A 206 12.45 -0.16 -11.38
N LEU A 207 11.89 -0.11 -10.18
CA LEU A 207 12.49 0.60 -9.05
C LEU A 207 13.78 -0.09 -8.57
N GLU A 208 13.83 -1.43 -8.58
CA GLU A 208 15.03 -2.21 -8.25
C GLU A 208 16.15 -1.99 -9.28
N GLU A 209 15.82 -1.90 -10.57
CA GLU A 209 16.76 -1.54 -11.63
C GLU A 209 17.36 -0.13 -11.43
N ILE A 210 16.54 0.83 -11.00
CA ILE A 210 16.96 2.21 -10.75
C ILE A 210 17.92 2.29 -9.55
N TRP A 211 17.58 1.61 -8.44
CA TRP A 211 18.31 1.72 -7.18
C TRP A 211 19.41 0.67 -6.98
N GLY A 212 19.32 -0.47 -7.66
CA GLY A 212 20.29 -1.57 -7.51
C GLY A 212 20.14 -2.34 -6.18
N VAL A 213 19.06 -2.15 -5.43
CA VAL A 213 18.78 -2.82 -4.16
C VAL A 213 17.37 -3.41 -4.17
N PRO A 214 17.10 -4.45 -3.33
CA PRO A 214 15.75 -5.01 -3.20
C PRO A 214 14.73 -3.97 -2.72
N ILE A 215 13.50 -4.07 -3.26
CA ILE A 215 12.36 -3.29 -2.84
C ILE A 215 11.32 -4.25 -2.25
N LEU A 216 11.04 -4.09 -0.97
CA LEU A 216 10.13 -4.94 -0.23
C LEU A 216 8.92 -4.14 0.26
N ASP A 217 7.73 -4.64 -0.05
CA ASP A 217 6.48 -3.96 0.28
C ASP A 217 5.81 -4.54 1.53
N HIS A 218 4.96 -3.75 2.19
CA HIS A 218 3.99 -4.26 3.12
C HIS A 218 2.63 -3.59 2.92
N TYR A 219 1.59 -4.37 3.13
CA TYR A 219 0.22 -3.87 3.11
C TYR A 219 -0.31 -3.71 4.52
N GLY A 220 -0.89 -2.55 4.76
CA GLY A 220 -1.56 -2.21 5.99
C GLY A 220 -2.41 -0.97 5.86
N MET A 221 -3.23 -0.72 6.86
CA MET A 221 -4.10 0.45 6.98
C MET A 221 -4.08 0.95 8.41
N THR A 222 -4.43 2.22 8.61
CA THR A 222 -4.59 2.79 9.96
C THR A 222 -5.57 1.96 10.81
N GLU A 223 -6.63 1.46 10.17
CA GLU A 223 -7.72 0.72 10.80
C GLU A 223 -7.31 -0.68 11.27
N ILE A 224 -6.43 -1.36 10.54
CA ILE A 224 -6.10 -2.76 10.84
C ILE A 224 -4.66 -3.00 11.29
N GLY A 225 -3.73 -2.07 11.03
CA GLY A 225 -2.30 -2.30 11.19
C GLY A 225 -1.67 -2.88 9.94
N ALA A 226 -0.52 -3.51 10.09
CA ALA A 226 0.27 -4.08 9.00
C ALA A 226 0.00 -5.58 8.87
N ALA A 227 -0.76 -5.98 7.85
CA ALA A 227 -1.38 -7.30 7.77
C ALA A 227 -0.70 -8.26 6.78
N ILE A 228 -0.02 -7.75 5.74
CA ILE A 228 0.65 -8.57 4.73
C ILE A 228 2.06 -8.04 4.54
N MET A 229 3.06 -8.92 4.59
CA MET A 229 4.48 -8.57 4.54
C MET A 229 5.19 -9.29 3.42
N ASP A 230 5.94 -8.55 2.62
CA ASP A 230 6.93 -9.19 1.75
C ASP A 230 7.98 -9.92 2.59
N CYS A 231 8.30 -11.14 2.21
CA CYS A 231 9.51 -11.80 2.69
C CYS A 231 10.76 -11.28 1.95
N CYS A 232 11.94 -11.75 2.34
CA CYS A 232 13.20 -11.37 1.70
C CYS A 232 13.30 -11.70 0.18
N TYR A 233 12.36 -12.49 -0.33
CA TYR A 233 12.22 -12.78 -1.78
C TYR A 233 11.12 -11.94 -2.46
N GLY A 234 10.59 -10.92 -1.78
CA GLY A 234 9.56 -10.04 -2.33
C GLY A 234 8.20 -10.70 -2.57
N GLN A 235 7.86 -11.76 -1.82
CA GLN A 235 6.55 -12.38 -1.90
C GLN A 235 5.67 -11.92 -0.72
N PRO A 236 4.43 -11.43 -0.98
CA PRO A 236 3.53 -10.91 0.02
C PRO A 236 2.84 -12.05 0.78
N HIS A 237 3.23 -12.25 2.03
CA HIS A 237 2.64 -13.25 2.91
C HIS A 237 1.69 -12.61 3.93
N PRO A 238 0.46 -13.11 4.07
CA PRO A 238 -0.45 -12.69 5.12
C PRO A 238 0.08 -13.11 6.50
N LEU A 239 -0.07 -12.23 7.50
CA LEU A 239 0.25 -12.54 8.90
C LEU A 239 -0.90 -13.32 9.54
N GLU A 240 -1.09 -14.56 9.11
CA GLU A 240 -2.26 -15.39 9.49
C GLU A 240 -2.39 -15.68 10.99
N ASP A 241 -1.32 -15.63 11.75
CA ASP A 241 -1.38 -15.80 13.21
C ASP A 241 -2.01 -14.61 13.92
N TYR A 242 -2.05 -13.44 13.27
CA TYR A 242 -2.50 -12.16 13.83
C TYR A 242 -3.79 -11.65 13.23
N PHE A 243 -4.15 -12.15 12.06
CA PHE A 243 -5.30 -11.68 11.31
C PHE A 243 -6.14 -12.85 10.80
N VAL A 244 -7.46 -12.66 10.77
CA VAL A 244 -8.35 -13.46 9.93
C VAL A 244 -8.55 -12.72 8.63
N PHE A 245 -8.29 -13.39 7.52
CA PHE A 245 -8.52 -12.89 6.16
C PHE A 245 -9.69 -13.63 5.54
N GLU A 246 -10.62 -12.88 4.97
CA GLU A 246 -11.68 -13.39 4.11
C GLU A 246 -11.53 -12.70 2.74
N LEU A 247 -11.61 -13.47 1.69
CA LEU A 247 -11.62 -12.95 0.32
C LEU A 247 -13.00 -13.24 -0.29
N LEU A 248 -13.84 -12.21 -0.40
CA LEU A 248 -15.24 -12.35 -0.76
C LEU A 248 -15.51 -11.86 -2.20
N LYS A 249 -16.41 -12.55 -2.91
CA LYS A 249 -16.94 -12.08 -4.20
C LYS A 249 -17.71 -10.77 -4.02
N ASP A 250 -18.19 -10.20 -5.10
CA ASP A 250 -18.90 -8.91 -5.07
C ASP A 250 -20.24 -8.93 -4.34
N ASP A 251 -20.78 -10.11 -4.05
CA ASP A 251 -21.96 -10.31 -3.19
C ASP A 251 -21.66 -10.17 -1.67
N PHE A 252 -20.37 -10.11 -1.29
CA PHE A 252 -19.88 -10.08 0.09
C PHE A 252 -20.34 -11.26 0.97
N GLN A 253 -20.75 -12.37 0.35
CA GLN A 253 -21.21 -13.58 1.03
C GLN A 253 -20.43 -14.82 0.60
N THR A 254 -20.14 -14.91 -0.69
CA THR A 254 -19.43 -16.05 -1.28
C THR A 254 -17.92 -15.82 -1.24
N ASN A 255 -17.16 -16.83 -0.82
CA ASN A 255 -15.70 -16.76 -0.88
C ASN A 255 -15.24 -16.76 -2.34
N ALA A 256 -14.23 -15.95 -2.65
CA ALA A 256 -13.48 -16.05 -3.89
C ALA A 256 -12.69 -17.36 -3.92
N GLU A 257 -12.53 -17.94 -5.10
CA GLU A 257 -11.73 -19.14 -5.30
C GLU A 257 -10.22 -18.80 -5.36
N GLU A 258 -9.37 -19.82 -5.23
CA GLU A 258 -7.93 -19.65 -5.38
C GLU A 258 -7.60 -19.08 -6.76
N GLY A 259 -6.79 -18.00 -6.78
CA GLY A 259 -6.43 -17.29 -8.00
C GLY A 259 -7.47 -16.25 -8.46
N GLU A 260 -8.69 -16.28 -7.93
CA GLU A 260 -9.71 -15.27 -8.22
C GLU A 260 -9.43 -13.97 -7.41
N ILE A 261 -9.81 -12.84 -8.01
CA ILE A 261 -9.72 -11.53 -7.33
C ILE A 261 -11.03 -11.29 -6.58
N GLY A 262 -10.92 -11.11 -5.25
CA GLY A 262 -12.06 -10.82 -4.38
C GLY A 262 -11.87 -9.55 -3.55
N ASN A 263 -12.92 -9.16 -2.82
CA ASN A 263 -12.91 -8.07 -1.88
C ASN A 263 -12.25 -8.54 -0.58
N LEU A 264 -11.24 -7.82 -0.12
CA LEU A 264 -10.50 -8.16 1.09
C LEU A 264 -11.26 -7.69 2.34
N VAL A 265 -11.53 -8.65 3.22
CA VAL A 265 -12.12 -8.44 4.55
C VAL A 265 -11.14 -8.94 5.59
N VAL A 266 -10.88 -8.13 6.63
CA VAL A 266 -9.83 -8.42 7.62
C VAL A 266 -10.37 -8.27 9.05
N THR A 267 -10.00 -9.20 9.92
CA THR A 267 -10.20 -9.10 11.37
C THR A 267 -8.85 -9.22 12.08
N PRO A 268 -8.27 -8.11 12.59
CA PRO A 268 -7.07 -8.16 13.44
C PRO A 268 -7.40 -8.79 14.80
N LEU A 269 -6.69 -9.84 15.19
CA LEU A 269 -6.99 -10.60 16.41
C LEU A 269 -6.51 -9.92 17.71
N TYR A 270 -5.56 -9.00 17.60
CA TYR A 270 -4.90 -8.34 18.75
C TYR A 270 -5.16 -6.84 18.80
N ARG A 271 -6.33 -6.38 18.30
CA ARG A 271 -6.75 -4.97 18.38
C ARG A 271 -7.75 -4.78 19.50
N LEU A 272 -7.31 -4.12 20.57
CA LEU A 272 -8.11 -3.94 21.79
C LEU A 272 -8.75 -2.53 21.88
N GLY A 273 -8.02 -1.49 21.50
CA GLY A 273 -8.51 -0.12 21.61
C GLY A 273 -9.69 0.16 20.68
N THR A 274 -9.52 -0.12 19.40
CA THR A 274 -10.55 0.01 18.36
C THR A 274 -10.63 -1.31 17.59
N PRO A 275 -11.37 -2.32 18.10
CA PRO A 275 -11.47 -3.61 17.41
C PRO A 275 -12.14 -3.47 16.04
N MET A 276 -11.64 -4.21 15.07
CA MET A 276 -12.20 -4.29 13.71
C MET A 276 -12.64 -5.72 13.44
N ILE A 277 -13.94 -5.98 13.44
CA ILE A 277 -14.50 -7.32 13.18
C ILE A 277 -15.04 -7.35 11.77
N ARG A 278 -14.54 -8.27 10.94
CA ARG A 278 -14.92 -8.43 9.52
C ARG A 278 -14.92 -7.08 8.77
N PHE A 279 -13.81 -6.36 8.86
CA PHE A 279 -13.68 -5.04 8.26
C PHE A 279 -13.46 -5.13 6.75
N VAL A 280 -14.35 -4.51 5.98
CA VAL A 280 -14.24 -4.37 4.52
C VAL A 280 -13.22 -3.27 4.22
N THR A 281 -12.05 -3.67 3.77
CA THR A 281 -10.93 -2.73 3.53
C THR A 281 -11.19 -1.77 2.37
N GLY A 282 -12.01 -2.16 1.40
CA GLY A 282 -12.20 -1.50 0.13
C GLY A 282 -11.13 -1.86 -0.91
N ASP A 283 -10.19 -2.69 -0.54
CA ASP A 283 -9.15 -3.19 -1.44
C ASP A 283 -9.51 -4.59 -1.98
N ARG A 284 -9.07 -4.88 -3.19
CA ARG A 284 -9.18 -6.19 -3.82
C ARG A 284 -7.87 -6.94 -3.70
N ALA A 285 -7.94 -8.25 -3.56
CA ALA A 285 -6.78 -9.10 -3.42
C ALA A 285 -6.96 -10.42 -4.18
N ARG A 286 -5.83 -11.10 -4.43
CA ARG A 286 -5.78 -12.45 -5.01
C ARG A 286 -5.01 -13.35 -4.05
N TYR A 287 -5.63 -14.45 -3.66
CA TYR A 287 -5.00 -15.48 -2.85
C TYR A 287 -4.42 -16.58 -3.73
N MET A 288 -3.21 -17.03 -3.41
CA MET A 288 -2.55 -18.15 -4.09
C MET A 288 -1.89 -19.07 -3.06
N ASN A 289 -2.11 -20.37 -3.22
CA ASN A 289 -1.42 -21.40 -2.44
C ASN A 289 -0.17 -21.84 -3.23
N GLN A 290 0.90 -21.10 -3.06
CA GLN A 290 2.16 -21.33 -3.77
C GLN A 290 3.32 -21.34 -2.79
N GLN A 291 4.14 -22.39 -2.85
CA GLN A 291 5.33 -22.50 -2.02
C GLN A 291 6.36 -21.41 -2.35
N CYS A 292 6.70 -20.61 -1.35
CA CYS A 292 7.75 -19.61 -1.45
C CYS A 292 9.10 -20.19 -0.98
N ARG A 293 10.18 -19.66 -1.51
CA ARG A 293 11.56 -20.00 -1.08
C ARG A 293 11.80 -19.70 0.41
N CYS A 294 11.03 -18.79 1.01
CA CYS A 294 11.11 -18.49 2.45
C CYS A 294 10.47 -19.57 3.35
N GLY A 295 9.86 -20.60 2.77
CA GLY A 295 9.19 -21.68 3.47
C GLY A 295 7.67 -21.47 3.71
N LYS A 296 7.14 -20.27 3.46
CA LYS A 296 5.70 -19.99 3.54
C LYS A 296 4.98 -20.41 2.26
N ASN A 297 3.70 -20.83 2.39
CA ASN A 297 2.92 -21.32 1.24
C ASN A 297 1.85 -20.35 0.76
N HIS A 298 1.42 -19.42 1.61
CA HIS A 298 0.31 -18.53 1.29
C HIS A 298 0.82 -17.18 0.81
N ILE A 299 0.34 -16.75 -0.35
CA ILE A 299 0.60 -15.45 -0.96
C ILE A 299 -0.73 -14.72 -1.08
N LEU A 300 -0.78 -13.48 -0.63
CA LEU A 300 -1.96 -12.61 -0.75
C LEU A 300 -1.55 -11.30 -1.42
N GLN A 301 -1.83 -11.20 -2.71
CA GLN A 301 -1.48 -10.03 -3.53
C GLN A 301 -2.58 -8.98 -3.48
N ILE A 302 -2.24 -7.76 -3.08
CA ILE A 302 -3.15 -6.61 -3.13
C ILE A 302 -3.20 -6.08 -4.57
N ARG A 303 -4.41 -6.04 -5.13
CA ARG A 303 -4.66 -5.65 -6.53
C ARG A 303 -5.14 -4.19 -6.67
N GLY A 304 -5.25 -3.45 -5.57
CA GLY A 304 -5.75 -2.09 -5.53
C GLY A 304 -7.24 -2.03 -5.22
N ARG A 305 -7.87 -0.90 -5.49
CA ARG A 305 -9.29 -0.64 -5.19
C ARG A 305 -10.18 -0.87 -6.40
N LYS A 306 -11.43 -1.25 -6.14
CA LYS A 306 -12.43 -1.47 -7.20
C LYS A 306 -12.70 -0.19 -8.00
N GLU A 307 -12.74 0.96 -7.34
CA GLU A 307 -12.93 2.26 -7.97
C GLU A 307 -11.74 2.73 -8.83
N HIS A 308 -10.57 2.11 -8.66
CA HIS A 308 -9.35 2.42 -9.44
C HIS A 308 -9.10 1.32 -10.49
N THR A 309 -10.11 1.03 -11.30
CA THR A 309 -10.03 0.08 -12.42
C THR A 309 -10.60 0.70 -13.69
N ILE A 310 -10.18 0.18 -14.85
CA ILE A 310 -10.74 0.56 -16.14
C ILE A 310 -11.43 -0.65 -16.75
N THR A 311 -12.65 -0.46 -17.25
CA THR A 311 -13.37 -1.49 -17.99
C THR A 311 -13.29 -1.21 -19.48
N VAL A 312 -12.88 -2.21 -20.26
CA VAL A 312 -12.85 -2.19 -21.72
C VAL A 312 -13.58 -3.44 -22.22
N GLY A 313 -14.76 -3.27 -22.82
CA GLY A 313 -15.65 -4.41 -23.11
C GLY A 313 -15.99 -5.15 -21.82
N ASP A 314 -15.77 -6.47 -21.82
CA ASP A 314 -16.01 -7.35 -20.65
C ASP A 314 -14.76 -7.49 -19.73
N ARG A 315 -13.66 -6.81 -20.03
CA ARG A 315 -12.41 -6.92 -19.28
C ARG A 315 -12.25 -5.76 -18.31
N ILE A 316 -11.83 -6.08 -17.08
CA ILE A 316 -11.50 -5.11 -16.04
C ILE A 316 -9.98 -5.11 -15.85
N PHE A 317 -9.36 -3.95 -15.95
CA PHE A 317 -7.93 -3.72 -15.75
C PHE A 317 -7.70 -3.00 -14.43
N ASP A 318 -6.96 -3.61 -13.55
CA ASP A 318 -6.46 -2.96 -12.33
C ASP A 318 -5.06 -2.36 -12.55
N ILE A 319 -4.51 -1.74 -11.52
CA ILE A 319 -3.21 -1.08 -11.58
C ILE A 319 -2.07 -2.05 -11.98
N TRP A 320 -2.15 -3.33 -11.59
CA TRP A 320 -1.13 -4.31 -11.93
C TRP A 320 -1.15 -4.65 -13.43
N ASP A 321 -2.34 -4.79 -14.00
CA ASP A 321 -2.51 -5.08 -15.42
C ASP A 321 -2.02 -3.90 -16.27
N LEU A 322 -2.30 -2.66 -15.82
CA LEU A 322 -1.87 -1.44 -16.48
C LEU A 322 -0.34 -1.26 -16.40
N GLU A 323 0.26 -1.49 -15.23
CA GLU A 323 1.71 -1.43 -15.05
C GLU A 323 2.45 -2.52 -15.81
N GLU A 324 1.82 -3.70 -16.03
CA GLU A 324 2.38 -4.73 -16.89
C GLU A 324 2.45 -4.25 -18.34
N ILE A 325 1.41 -3.60 -18.87
CA ILE A 325 1.43 -3.01 -20.23
C ILE A 325 2.53 -1.97 -20.33
N ILE A 326 2.60 -1.04 -19.38
CA ILE A 326 3.60 0.03 -19.34
C ILE A 326 5.03 -0.52 -19.24
N SER A 327 5.22 -1.66 -18.58
CA SER A 327 6.55 -2.24 -18.38
C SER A 327 7.28 -2.61 -19.67
N HIS A 328 6.54 -2.77 -20.76
CA HIS A 328 7.10 -3.03 -22.09
C HIS A 328 7.59 -1.78 -22.83
N LEU A 329 7.27 -0.59 -22.28
CA LEU A 329 7.69 0.66 -22.90
C LEU A 329 9.06 1.11 -22.39
N PRO A 330 9.84 1.81 -23.23
CA PRO A 330 11.08 2.46 -22.79
C PRO A 330 10.84 3.68 -21.90
N CYS A 331 9.63 4.27 -21.95
CA CYS A 331 9.15 5.38 -21.11
C CYS A 331 8.09 4.85 -20.12
N ARG A 332 8.49 4.49 -18.90
CA ARG A 332 7.63 3.76 -17.95
C ARG A 332 7.57 4.35 -16.53
N ARG A 333 8.31 5.43 -16.28
CA ARG A 333 8.40 6.04 -14.94
C ARG A 333 7.12 6.78 -14.56
N PHE A 334 6.67 7.66 -15.46
CA PHE A 334 5.48 8.51 -15.23
C PHE A 334 4.48 8.32 -16.37
N TRP A 335 3.26 8.00 -15.99
CA TRP A 335 2.22 7.69 -16.94
C TRP A 335 0.83 7.98 -16.39
N ALA A 336 -0.12 8.14 -17.28
CA ALA A 336 -1.55 8.20 -17.02
C ALA A 336 -2.28 7.37 -18.05
N VAL A 337 -3.48 6.90 -17.75
CA VAL A 337 -4.27 6.08 -18.65
C VAL A 337 -5.76 6.36 -18.52
N GLY A 338 -6.46 6.28 -19.62
CA GLY A 338 -7.92 6.30 -19.67
C GLY A 338 -8.47 5.34 -20.72
N PRO A 339 -9.79 5.08 -20.69
CA PRO A 339 -10.45 4.18 -21.63
C PRO A 339 -10.57 4.78 -23.03
N LEU A 340 -10.46 3.90 -24.04
CA LEU A 340 -10.99 4.08 -25.38
C LEU A 340 -12.22 3.17 -25.55
N GLU A 341 -12.95 3.30 -26.66
CA GLU A 341 -14.13 2.47 -26.95
C GLU A 341 -13.80 0.97 -26.91
N GLN A 342 -12.66 0.57 -27.49
CA GLN A 342 -12.19 -0.82 -27.54
C GLN A 342 -10.76 -1.00 -27.06
N GLY A 343 -10.29 -0.17 -26.10
CA GLY A 343 -8.91 -0.23 -25.65
C GLY A 343 -8.55 0.79 -24.60
N LEU A 344 -7.25 1.13 -24.56
CA LEU A 344 -6.66 2.02 -23.58
C LEU A 344 -5.81 3.11 -24.23
N HIS A 345 -5.94 4.35 -23.74
CA HIS A 345 -5.08 5.46 -24.10
C HIS A 345 -4.10 5.75 -22.96
N PHE A 346 -2.85 5.45 -23.18
CA PHE A 346 -1.76 5.78 -22.26
C PHE A 346 -1.09 7.08 -22.67
N VAL A 347 -0.83 7.91 -21.68
CA VAL A 347 0.00 9.09 -21.77
C VAL A 347 1.25 8.83 -20.97
N VAL A 348 2.44 8.94 -21.56
CA VAL A 348 3.71 8.66 -20.90
C VAL A 348 4.67 9.83 -21.04
N GLU A 349 5.52 10.03 -20.03
CA GLU A 349 6.58 11.04 -20.14
C GLU A 349 7.82 10.48 -20.81
N GLN A 350 8.40 11.27 -21.69
CA GLN A 350 9.68 10.98 -22.31
C GLN A 350 10.82 10.92 -21.25
N GLU A 351 11.58 9.84 -21.27
CA GLU A 351 12.72 9.65 -20.34
C GLU A 351 14.06 10.02 -21.00
N LYS A 352 14.16 9.88 -22.33
CA LYS A 352 15.33 10.18 -23.15
C LYS A 352 14.93 11.05 -24.35
N GLU A 353 15.91 11.58 -25.10
CA GLU A 353 15.64 12.40 -26.29
C GLU A 353 14.76 11.70 -27.33
N ASP A 354 14.94 10.39 -27.51
CA ASP A 354 14.02 9.55 -28.29
C ASP A 354 13.15 8.73 -27.32
N SER A 355 11.83 8.77 -27.56
CA SER A 355 10.88 7.96 -26.76
C SER A 355 11.10 6.45 -26.91
N GLY A 356 11.66 6.01 -28.03
CA GLY A 356 11.82 4.59 -28.35
C GLY A 356 10.50 3.84 -28.59
N ILE A 357 9.35 4.52 -28.59
CA ILE A 357 8.04 3.91 -28.89
C ILE A 357 7.84 3.89 -30.39
N THR A 358 8.12 2.74 -31.00
CA THR A 358 7.98 2.52 -32.43
C THR A 358 6.58 1.99 -32.80
N GLN A 359 6.16 2.20 -34.05
CA GLN A 359 4.91 1.63 -34.56
C GLN A 359 4.88 0.11 -34.43
N GLN A 360 6.02 -0.56 -34.65
CA GLN A 360 6.14 -2.02 -34.48
C GLN A 360 5.85 -2.44 -33.04
N LEU A 361 6.42 -1.77 -32.04
CA LEU A 361 6.17 -2.06 -30.63
C LEU A 361 4.67 -1.88 -30.28
N VAL A 362 4.04 -0.84 -30.81
CA VAL A 362 2.61 -0.59 -30.59
C VAL A 362 1.76 -1.73 -31.14
N GLU A 363 2.03 -2.19 -32.37
CA GLU A 363 1.29 -3.29 -33.00
C GLU A 363 1.55 -4.63 -32.29
N GLU A 364 2.77 -4.89 -31.81
CA GLU A 364 3.09 -6.07 -31.00
C GLU A 364 2.28 -6.08 -29.69
N LEU A 365 2.18 -4.93 -29.00
CA LEU A 365 1.38 -4.80 -27.76
C LEU A 365 -0.11 -4.94 -28.03
N LYS A 366 -0.65 -4.33 -29.10
CA LYS A 366 -2.06 -4.52 -29.50
C LYS A 366 -2.39 -6.00 -29.72
N SER A 367 -1.51 -6.71 -30.44
CA SER A 367 -1.67 -8.14 -30.69
C SER A 367 -1.62 -8.94 -29.39
N ARG A 368 -0.64 -8.66 -28.52
CA ARG A 368 -0.43 -9.36 -27.26
C ARG A 368 -1.63 -9.24 -26.30
N TYR A 369 -2.19 -8.05 -26.20
CA TYR A 369 -3.32 -7.78 -25.29
C TYR A 369 -4.69 -7.92 -25.95
N SER A 370 -4.73 -8.14 -27.28
CA SER A 370 -5.96 -8.28 -28.06
C SER A 370 -6.93 -7.11 -27.86
N MET A 371 -6.39 -5.87 -27.90
CA MET A 371 -7.16 -4.63 -27.75
C MET A 371 -6.46 -3.46 -28.44
N ASP A 372 -7.18 -2.37 -28.65
CA ASP A 372 -6.57 -1.14 -29.14
C ASP A 372 -5.73 -0.45 -28.05
N LEU A 373 -4.52 -0.07 -28.40
CA LEU A 373 -3.61 0.65 -27.50
C LEU A 373 -3.10 1.92 -28.22
N LYS A 374 -3.32 3.05 -27.59
CA LYS A 374 -2.79 4.32 -28.03
C LYS A 374 -1.78 4.83 -26.99
N PHE A 375 -0.61 5.27 -27.47
CA PHE A 375 0.42 5.88 -26.62
C PHE A 375 0.67 7.31 -27.08
N GLU A 376 0.52 8.26 -26.17
CA GLU A 376 0.86 9.67 -26.35
C GLU A 376 2.10 9.96 -25.50
N VAL A 377 3.16 10.45 -26.15
CA VAL A 377 4.43 10.78 -25.48
C VAL A 377 4.46 12.28 -25.22
N LEU A 378 4.66 12.63 -23.97
CA LEU A 378 4.77 14.02 -23.53
C LEU A 378 6.22 14.38 -23.16
N PRO A 379 6.61 15.64 -23.26
CA PRO A 379 7.90 16.11 -22.75
C PRO A 379 8.06 15.80 -21.25
N LYS A 380 9.30 15.54 -20.83
CA LYS A 380 9.65 15.36 -19.42
C LYS A 380 9.19 16.56 -18.59
N GLY A 381 8.52 16.30 -17.45
CA GLY A 381 8.00 17.35 -16.57
C GLY A 381 6.54 17.71 -16.81
N THR A 382 5.86 17.10 -17.77
CA THR A 382 4.44 17.40 -18.07
C THR A 382 3.49 16.71 -17.10
N LEU A 383 3.72 15.43 -16.77
CA LEU A 383 2.93 14.66 -15.81
C LEU A 383 3.36 14.95 -14.38
N TYR A 384 4.63 15.26 -14.17
CA TYR A 384 5.17 15.61 -12.87
C TYR A 384 6.21 16.73 -12.98
N ASP A 385 5.97 17.85 -12.30
CA ASP A 385 6.92 18.99 -12.28
C ASP A 385 8.12 18.66 -11.38
N ARG A 386 9.30 18.48 -11.98
CA ARG A 386 10.54 18.16 -11.27
C ARG A 386 11.08 19.33 -10.44
N SER A 387 10.67 20.58 -10.73
CA SER A 387 11.10 21.73 -9.92
C SER A 387 10.61 21.61 -8.48
N ASP A 388 9.45 20.97 -8.28
CA ASP A 388 8.87 20.70 -6.96
C ASP A 388 9.72 19.74 -6.13
N LEU A 389 10.47 18.82 -6.76
CA LEU A 389 11.32 17.85 -6.04
C LEU A 389 12.42 18.50 -5.21
N LEU A 390 12.91 19.64 -5.65
CA LEU A 390 14.01 20.34 -4.97
C LEU A 390 13.53 21.21 -3.82
N ASN A 391 12.29 21.70 -3.87
CA ASN A 391 11.79 22.76 -3.02
C ASN A 391 10.53 22.42 -2.22
N VAL A 392 9.69 21.48 -2.72
CA VAL A 392 8.39 21.16 -2.14
C VAL A 392 8.38 19.74 -1.59
N ALA A 393 7.89 19.59 -0.36
CA ALA A 393 7.84 18.29 0.31
C ALA A 393 6.48 17.58 0.18
N ASN A 394 5.52 18.21 -0.46
CA ASN A 394 4.15 17.71 -0.48
C ASN A 394 3.84 16.98 -1.80
N VAL A 395 3.99 15.67 -1.79
CA VAL A 395 3.58 14.81 -2.90
C VAL A 395 2.33 14.06 -2.44
N GLY A 396 1.21 14.32 -3.10
CA GLY A 396 -0.03 13.54 -2.95
C GLY A 396 0.16 12.08 -3.38
N LYS A 397 -0.86 11.25 -3.19
CA LYS A 397 -0.90 9.94 -3.84
C LYS A 397 -1.05 10.15 -5.35
N PRO A 398 -0.34 9.36 -6.17
CA PRO A 398 -0.45 9.49 -7.61
C PRO A 398 -1.84 9.06 -8.07
N GLU A 399 -2.35 9.77 -9.06
CA GLU A 399 -3.52 9.36 -9.83
C GLU A 399 -3.04 8.91 -11.20
N TYR A 400 -3.31 7.66 -11.53
CA TYR A 400 -2.87 7.06 -12.80
C TYR A 400 -4.03 6.86 -13.77
N ILE A 401 -5.24 6.71 -13.24
CA ILE A 401 -6.43 6.26 -13.98
C ILE A 401 -7.41 7.43 -14.07
N TYR A 402 -7.80 7.77 -15.28
CA TYR A 402 -8.66 8.89 -15.60
C TYR A 402 -9.86 8.43 -16.43
N THR A 403 -10.99 9.11 -16.31
CA THR A 403 -12.15 8.90 -17.17
C THR A 403 -11.85 9.40 -18.59
N ALA A 404 -12.66 9.00 -19.57
CA ALA A 404 -12.53 9.47 -20.94
C ALA A 404 -12.66 11.02 -21.04
N GLN A 405 -13.51 11.63 -20.22
CA GLN A 405 -13.67 13.08 -20.17
C GLN A 405 -12.42 13.76 -19.60
N GLU A 406 -11.89 13.27 -18.48
CA GLU A 406 -10.67 13.81 -17.85
C GLU A 406 -9.46 13.67 -18.77
N MET A 407 -9.36 12.58 -19.55
CA MET A 407 -8.32 12.41 -20.57
C MET A 407 -8.45 13.46 -21.68
N ALA A 408 -9.67 13.74 -22.16
CA ALA A 408 -9.93 14.76 -23.17
C ALA A 408 -9.61 16.17 -22.66
N GLU A 409 -9.88 16.46 -21.39
CA GLU A 409 -9.58 17.72 -20.70
C GLU A 409 -8.11 17.84 -20.26
N LYS A 410 -7.30 16.79 -20.47
CA LYS A 410 -5.90 16.68 -20.01
C LYS A 410 -5.75 16.93 -18.51
N ALA A 411 -6.68 16.40 -17.71
CA ALA A 411 -6.69 16.55 -16.26
C ALA A 411 -5.42 15.98 -15.61
N TYR A 412 -4.80 14.95 -16.22
CA TYR A 412 -3.53 14.37 -15.82
C TYR A 412 -2.36 15.38 -15.77
N ALA A 413 -2.40 16.45 -16.57
CA ALA A 413 -1.38 17.51 -16.53
C ALA A 413 -1.60 18.52 -15.41
N LYS A 414 -2.73 18.45 -14.69
CA LYS A 414 -3.10 19.37 -13.61
C LYS A 414 -3.02 18.70 -12.22
N SER A 415 -3.03 17.36 -12.15
CA SER A 415 -3.12 16.60 -10.88
C SER A 415 -1.86 16.65 -10.01
N THR A 416 -0.77 17.20 -10.51
CA THR A 416 0.48 17.39 -9.77
C THR A 416 0.49 18.64 -8.88
N LYS A 417 -0.58 19.42 -8.88
CA LYS A 417 -0.74 20.60 -8.01
C LYS A 417 -1.63 20.27 -6.81
N ILE A 418 -1.08 19.56 -5.82
CA ILE A 418 -1.69 19.44 -4.48
C ILE A 418 -0.66 19.83 -3.43
#